data_d25d1b8cdd9131b169d58e44e9c2e55c
#
_entry.id   d25d1b8cdd9131b169d58e44e9c2e55c
#
_cell.length_a   1.000
_cell.length_b   1.000
_cell.length_c   1.000
_cell.angle_alpha   90.00
_cell.angle_beta   90.00
_cell.angle_gamma   90.00
#
_symmetry.space_group_name_H-M   'P 1'
#
loop_
_entity.id
_entity.type
_entity.pdbx_description
1 polymer ?
#
loop_
_entity_poly.entity_id
_entity_poly.type
_entity_poly.pdbx_seq_one_letter_code
_entity_poly.pdbx_strand_id
1 'polypeptide(L)'
;MSLSDGFRRDERLMRVTLLGTGDTTGTPTVGCDCDTCTAARERDLERTRFSVHIENERVDESLLIDFSPDFRYQFLRDDVSLPDAAVITHIHFDHLDGLGNVFRVLDSLEVYAADETDPKTGKSVAETVDDDYHYLDPLTVVPTTPLEPVSICGLEVTLVPVDHPPLVCYGLRVEDPVTGAALSITGDTSYDIPEASREVLADPDLLLADGIVPADLCEYHPIGGRHEDVEGIPRTFGTKHMTREGALAMADELNADRTRLVHLAHYYPVEEAFEEPLAVDGEEYVL
;
A
#
# COMPACT_ATOMS: atom_id res chain seq x y z
N MET A 1 11.03 -49.93 -13.80
CA MET A 1 11.78 -48.73 -13.39
C MET A 1 10.87 -47.55 -13.66
N SER A 2 10.12 -47.16 -12.66
CA SER A 2 9.23 -45.99 -12.70
C SER A 2 10.01 -44.82 -12.07
N LEU A 3 10.39 -43.87 -12.89
CA LEU A 3 10.91 -42.60 -12.42
C LEU A 3 9.69 -41.77 -12.01
N SER A 4 9.48 -41.68 -10.71
CA SER A 4 8.59 -40.70 -10.12
C SER A 4 9.28 -39.32 -10.27
N ASP A 5 8.86 -38.59 -11.27
CA ASP A 5 9.10 -37.15 -11.31
C ASP A 5 8.38 -36.53 -10.09
N GLY A 6 9.17 -36.31 -9.04
CA GLY A 6 8.74 -35.51 -7.95
C GLY A 6 8.63 -34.05 -8.45
N PHE A 7 7.44 -33.62 -8.73
CA PHE A 7 7.11 -32.21 -8.80
C PHE A 7 7.54 -31.62 -7.46
N ARG A 8 8.65 -30.88 -7.44
CA ARG A 8 8.88 -29.89 -6.39
C ARG A 8 7.73 -28.91 -6.53
N ARG A 9 6.77 -28.90 -5.61
CA ARG A 9 5.90 -27.78 -5.40
C ARG A 9 6.84 -26.60 -5.19
N ASP A 10 6.71 -25.59 -6.03
CA ASP A 10 7.43 -24.34 -5.90
C ASP A 10 7.11 -23.81 -4.49
N GLU A 11 8.14 -23.55 -3.70
CA GLU A 11 8.01 -23.23 -2.26
C GLU A 11 7.62 -21.75 -2.06
N ARG A 12 7.12 -21.08 -3.08
CA ARG A 12 6.62 -19.71 -3.04
C ARG A 12 5.21 -19.72 -2.48
N LEU A 13 5.03 -19.07 -1.36
CA LEU A 13 3.82 -19.23 -0.58
C LEU A 13 3.24 -17.90 -0.10
N MET A 14 3.86 -16.77 -0.47
CA MET A 14 3.33 -15.43 -0.24
C MET A 14 2.78 -14.89 -1.57
N ARG A 15 1.43 -14.83 -1.67
CA ARG A 15 0.73 -14.23 -2.81
C ARG A 15 0.31 -12.82 -2.46
N VAL A 16 0.66 -11.87 -3.31
CA VAL A 16 0.35 -10.45 -3.15
C VAL A 16 -0.59 -10.03 -4.27
N THR A 17 -1.78 -9.52 -3.92
CA THR A 17 -2.77 -8.98 -4.87
C THR A 17 -2.95 -7.50 -4.62
N LEU A 18 -2.77 -6.68 -5.64
CA LEU A 18 -2.98 -5.23 -5.59
C LEU A 18 -4.47 -4.94 -5.79
N LEU A 19 -5.24 -4.84 -4.70
CA LEU A 19 -6.68 -4.60 -4.78
C LEU A 19 -7.02 -3.19 -5.27
N GLY A 20 -6.19 -2.22 -4.92
CA GLY A 20 -6.33 -0.84 -5.38
C GLY A 20 -4.97 -0.16 -5.50
N THR A 21 -4.78 0.57 -6.59
CA THR A 21 -3.49 1.18 -6.94
C THR A 21 -3.58 2.69 -7.15
N GLY A 22 -4.78 3.25 -7.00
CA GLY A 22 -5.06 4.67 -7.16
C GLY A 22 -4.86 5.50 -5.90
N ASP A 23 -4.80 6.80 -6.12
CA ASP A 23 -4.80 7.84 -5.09
C ASP A 23 -6.19 8.01 -4.44
N THR A 24 -6.28 8.98 -3.54
CA THR A 24 -7.51 9.43 -2.87
C THR A 24 -8.74 9.53 -3.80
N THR A 25 -8.57 9.93 -5.05
CA THR A 25 -9.67 10.20 -5.98
C THR A 25 -9.99 9.02 -6.89
N GLY A 26 -9.06 8.12 -7.08
CA GLY A 26 -9.12 7.01 -8.01
C GLY A 26 -9.11 7.44 -9.49
N THR A 27 -8.97 6.46 -10.38
CA THR A 27 -9.03 6.69 -11.83
C THR A 27 -9.98 5.66 -12.45
N PRO A 28 -11.02 6.08 -13.24
CA PRO A 28 -11.38 7.46 -13.57
C PRO A 28 -11.94 8.24 -12.36
N THR A 29 -11.51 9.48 -12.22
CA THR A 29 -11.98 10.36 -11.15
C THR A 29 -13.41 10.85 -11.42
N VAL A 30 -14.23 10.94 -10.37
CA VAL A 30 -15.62 11.39 -10.46
C VAL A 30 -15.71 12.82 -11.03
N GLY A 31 -16.46 12.97 -12.12
CA GLY A 31 -16.66 14.25 -12.77
C GLY A 31 -15.47 14.76 -13.59
N CYS A 32 -14.45 13.93 -13.82
CA CYS A 32 -13.29 14.27 -14.64
C CYS A 32 -13.43 13.73 -16.07
N ASP A 33 -13.19 14.59 -17.05
CA ASP A 33 -13.22 14.26 -18.49
C ASP A 33 -11.83 14.46 -19.15
N CYS A 34 -10.74 14.39 -18.37
CA CYS A 34 -9.39 14.39 -18.95
C CYS A 34 -9.17 13.15 -19.83
N ASP A 35 -8.13 13.21 -20.66
CA ASP A 35 -7.84 12.14 -21.62
C ASP A 35 -7.65 10.79 -20.92
N THR A 36 -6.94 10.75 -19.80
CA THR A 36 -6.69 9.52 -19.02
C THR A 36 -7.97 8.95 -18.40
N CYS A 37 -8.82 9.77 -17.78
CA CYS A 37 -10.10 9.33 -17.25
C CYS A 37 -11.07 8.87 -18.34
N THR A 38 -11.02 9.51 -19.52
CA THR A 38 -11.83 9.11 -20.68
C THR A 38 -11.34 7.77 -21.24
N ALA A 39 -10.03 7.62 -21.43
CA ALA A 39 -9.43 6.36 -21.88
C ALA A 39 -9.68 5.21 -20.90
N ALA A 40 -9.62 5.48 -19.59
CA ALA A 40 -9.93 4.50 -18.55
C ALA A 40 -11.36 3.97 -18.71
N ARG A 41 -12.36 4.86 -18.86
CA ARG A 41 -13.74 4.45 -19.08
C ARG A 41 -13.96 3.69 -20.40
N GLU A 42 -13.29 4.10 -21.49
CA GLU A 42 -13.39 3.44 -22.79
C GLU A 42 -12.76 2.05 -22.82
N ARG A 43 -11.73 1.82 -22.02
CA ARG A 43 -10.98 0.55 -21.95
C ARG A 43 -11.44 -0.36 -20.83
N ASP A 44 -12.40 0.07 -20.01
CA ASP A 44 -12.85 -0.64 -18.79
C ASP A 44 -11.68 -0.88 -17.81
N LEU A 45 -10.83 0.15 -17.66
CA LEU A 45 -9.71 0.17 -16.74
C LEU A 45 -10.01 1.11 -15.58
N GLU A 46 -9.51 0.78 -14.41
CA GLU A 46 -9.68 1.59 -13.21
C GLU A 46 -8.50 1.47 -12.26
N ARG A 47 -8.38 2.44 -11.36
CA ARG A 47 -7.62 2.36 -10.13
C ARG A 47 -8.53 2.78 -9.00
N THR A 48 -8.90 1.85 -8.16
CA THR A 48 -9.56 2.10 -6.89
C THR A 48 -8.53 2.54 -5.85
N ARG A 49 -8.98 3.05 -4.68
CA ARG A 49 -8.07 3.54 -3.65
C ARG A 49 -7.20 2.42 -3.11
N PHE A 50 -5.98 2.80 -2.70
CA PHE A 50 -4.93 1.86 -2.34
C PHE A 50 -5.37 0.82 -1.32
N SER A 51 -5.10 -0.44 -1.62
CA SER A 51 -5.21 -1.57 -0.71
C SER A 51 -4.45 -2.77 -1.27
N VAL A 52 -3.80 -3.56 -0.43
CA VAL A 52 -3.04 -4.76 -0.82
C VAL A 52 -3.47 -5.96 0.02
N HIS A 53 -3.78 -7.06 -0.65
CA HIS A 53 -4.10 -8.34 -0.02
C HIS A 53 -2.89 -9.28 -0.12
N ILE A 54 -2.52 -9.92 0.99
CA ILE A 54 -1.38 -10.83 1.07
C ILE A 54 -1.86 -12.14 1.66
N GLU A 55 -1.80 -13.23 0.87
CA GLU A 55 -2.09 -14.58 1.35
C GLU A 55 -0.80 -15.32 1.70
N ASN A 56 -0.75 -15.90 2.89
CA ASN A 56 0.24 -16.89 3.24
C ASN A 56 -0.37 -18.30 3.06
N GLU A 57 -0.15 -18.90 1.87
CA GLU A 57 -0.73 -20.21 1.53
C GLU A 57 -0.27 -21.34 2.47
N ARG A 58 0.78 -21.12 3.25
CA ARG A 58 1.35 -22.11 4.18
C ARG A 58 0.50 -22.30 5.42
N VAL A 59 -0.12 -21.24 5.90
CA VAL A 59 -0.99 -21.23 7.09
C VAL A 59 -2.46 -21.05 6.74
N ASP A 60 -2.77 -20.80 5.44
CA ASP A 60 -4.13 -20.53 4.96
C ASP A 60 -4.75 -19.31 5.66
N GLU A 61 -3.94 -18.26 5.83
CA GLU A 61 -4.33 -16.98 6.44
C GLU A 61 -3.96 -15.82 5.52
N SER A 62 -4.68 -14.72 5.63
CA SER A 62 -4.47 -13.54 4.82
C SER A 62 -4.42 -12.25 5.63
N LEU A 63 -3.58 -11.33 5.15
CA LEU A 63 -3.34 -10.00 5.70
C LEU A 63 -3.81 -8.94 4.71
N LEU A 64 -4.59 -7.97 5.16
CA LEU A 64 -4.96 -6.80 4.37
C LEU A 64 -4.15 -5.57 4.82
N ILE A 65 -3.54 -4.88 3.86
CA ILE A 65 -2.89 -3.59 4.08
C ILE A 65 -3.85 -2.50 3.61
N ASP A 66 -4.27 -1.68 4.54
CA ASP A 66 -5.26 -0.61 4.42
C ASP A 66 -6.68 -1.06 3.99
N PHE A 67 -7.66 -0.51 4.67
CA PHE A 67 -9.07 -0.69 4.36
C PHE A 67 -9.60 0.46 3.49
N SER A 68 -9.40 0.34 2.19
CA SER A 68 -9.94 1.26 1.20
C SER A 68 -11.46 1.38 1.30
N PRO A 69 -12.06 2.56 1.08
CA PRO A 69 -13.51 2.71 0.92
C PRO A 69 -14.12 1.81 -0.15
N ASP A 70 -13.28 1.33 -1.10
CA ASP A 70 -13.68 0.42 -2.17
C ASP A 70 -13.63 -1.06 -1.77
N PHE A 71 -13.36 -1.40 -0.51
CA PHE A 71 -13.20 -2.76 0.02
C PHE A 71 -14.21 -3.75 -0.58
N ARG A 72 -15.52 -3.45 -0.48
CA ARG A 72 -16.55 -4.35 -1.00
C ARG A 72 -16.41 -4.62 -2.50
N TYR A 73 -16.09 -3.57 -3.27
CA TYR A 73 -15.93 -3.69 -4.71
C TYR A 73 -14.68 -4.48 -5.07
N GLN A 74 -13.55 -4.16 -4.45
CA GLN A 74 -12.25 -4.83 -4.63
C GLN A 74 -12.35 -6.34 -4.36
N PHE A 75 -12.91 -6.73 -3.21
CA PHE A 75 -13.06 -8.14 -2.83
C PHE A 75 -13.98 -8.94 -3.74
N LEU A 76 -15.03 -8.32 -4.30
CA LEU A 76 -15.92 -8.97 -5.26
C LEU A 76 -15.33 -9.06 -6.68
N ARG A 77 -14.48 -8.10 -7.06
CA ARG A 77 -13.81 -8.09 -8.35
C ARG A 77 -12.70 -9.14 -8.43
N ASP A 78 -11.87 -9.20 -7.39
CA ASP A 78 -10.64 -10.01 -7.39
C ASP A 78 -10.86 -11.40 -6.78
N ASP A 79 -12.03 -11.67 -6.18
CA ASP A 79 -12.43 -12.95 -5.59
C ASP A 79 -11.40 -13.50 -4.56
N VAL A 80 -10.81 -12.59 -3.78
CA VAL A 80 -9.83 -12.92 -2.74
C VAL A 80 -10.50 -13.35 -1.44
N SER A 81 -9.79 -14.09 -0.58
CA SER A 81 -10.26 -14.50 0.74
C SER A 81 -10.49 -13.28 1.66
N LEU A 82 -11.41 -13.42 2.63
CA LEU A 82 -11.58 -12.40 3.67
C LEU A 82 -10.35 -12.37 4.58
N PRO A 83 -9.88 -11.17 5.01
CA PRO A 83 -8.66 -11.06 5.79
C PRO A 83 -8.82 -11.61 7.22
N ASP A 84 -7.81 -12.33 7.70
CA ASP A 84 -7.69 -12.76 9.09
C ASP A 84 -7.13 -11.66 9.99
N ALA A 85 -6.29 -10.79 9.41
CA ALA A 85 -5.75 -9.62 10.06
C ALA A 85 -5.61 -8.44 9.08
N ALA A 86 -5.44 -7.24 9.62
CA ALA A 86 -5.15 -6.06 8.83
C ALA A 86 -4.06 -5.18 9.46
N VAL A 87 -3.38 -4.39 8.62
CA VAL A 87 -2.50 -3.30 9.05
C VAL A 87 -3.04 -1.99 8.49
N ILE A 88 -3.11 -0.95 9.32
CA ILE A 88 -3.44 0.41 8.90
C ILE A 88 -2.17 1.25 8.90
N THR A 89 -1.83 1.81 7.73
CA THR A 89 -0.64 2.65 7.55
C THR A 89 -0.81 4.03 8.15
N HIS A 90 -1.96 4.66 7.96
CA HIS A 90 -2.30 5.97 8.51
C HIS A 90 -3.82 6.25 8.45
N ILE A 91 -4.23 7.42 8.96
CA ILE A 91 -5.65 7.73 9.21
C ILE A 91 -6.36 8.50 8.09
N HIS A 92 -5.78 8.63 6.90
CA HIS A 92 -6.53 9.20 5.78
C HIS A 92 -7.69 8.29 5.38
N PHE A 93 -8.80 8.89 4.94
CA PHE A 93 -10.03 8.17 4.68
C PHE A 93 -9.90 7.10 3.59
N ASP A 94 -9.05 7.33 2.61
CA ASP A 94 -8.79 6.43 1.49
C ASP A 94 -8.03 5.15 1.91
N HIS A 95 -7.43 5.14 3.11
CA HIS A 95 -6.75 4.00 3.72
C HIS A 95 -7.53 3.36 4.88
N LEU A 96 -8.49 4.09 5.47
CA LEU A 96 -9.14 3.67 6.72
C LEU A 96 -10.65 3.47 6.61
N ASP A 97 -11.38 4.30 5.86
CA ASP A 97 -12.85 4.37 5.97
C ASP A 97 -13.58 3.12 5.47
N GLY A 98 -12.91 2.22 4.76
CA GLY A 98 -13.42 0.91 4.40
C GLY A 98 -13.60 -0.04 5.59
N LEU A 99 -12.98 0.25 6.73
CA LEU A 99 -13.02 -0.62 7.92
C LEU A 99 -14.44 -0.86 8.43
N GLY A 100 -15.36 0.06 8.23
CA GLY A 100 -16.78 -0.13 8.53
C GLY A 100 -17.45 -1.32 7.83
N ASN A 101 -16.87 -1.84 6.73
CA ASN A 101 -17.39 -3.01 6.04
C ASN A 101 -17.23 -4.33 6.83
N VAL A 102 -16.35 -4.38 7.85
CA VAL A 102 -16.20 -5.56 8.72
C VAL A 102 -17.49 -5.94 9.41
N PHE A 103 -18.38 -4.95 9.64
CA PHE A 103 -19.64 -5.18 10.30
C PHE A 103 -20.48 -6.24 9.57
N ARG A 104 -20.75 -7.38 10.26
CA ARG A 104 -21.48 -8.56 9.73
C ARG A 104 -20.84 -9.28 8.54
N VAL A 105 -19.61 -8.96 8.19
CA VAL A 105 -18.83 -9.66 7.15
C VAL A 105 -17.82 -10.59 7.82
N LEU A 106 -17.17 -10.12 8.89
CA LEU A 106 -16.21 -10.87 9.67
C LEU A 106 -16.73 -11.13 11.09
N ASP A 107 -16.40 -12.29 11.65
CA ASP A 107 -16.70 -12.63 13.05
C ASP A 107 -15.63 -12.03 13.99
N SER A 108 -14.42 -11.87 13.53
CA SER A 108 -13.29 -11.24 14.23
C SER A 108 -12.28 -10.69 13.25
N LEU A 109 -11.57 -9.61 13.61
CA LEU A 109 -10.45 -9.04 12.87
C LEU A 109 -9.48 -8.36 13.84
N GLU A 110 -8.22 -8.77 13.83
CA GLU A 110 -7.14 -8.03 14.47
C GLU A 110 -6.64 -6.93 13.53
N VAL A 111 -6.60 -5.69 14.00
CA VAL A 111 -6.11 -4.53 13.24
C VAL A 111 -4.87 -3.99 13.91
N TYR A 112 -3.74 -4.20 13.27
CA TYR A 112 -2.43 -3.72 13.70
C TYR A 112 -2.23 -2.28 13.22
N ALA A 113 -1.86 -1.40 14.13
CA ALA A 113 -1.61 -0.01 13.83
C ALA A 113 -0.56 0.57 14.78
N ALA A 114 0.19 1.57 14.32
CA ALA A 114 1.28 2.15 15.11
C ALA A 114 0.77 2.80 16.40
N ASP A 115 1.53 2.60 17.49
CA ASP A 115 1.28 3.17 18.83
C ASP A 115 2.00 4.52 19.07
N GLU A 116 2.78 5.00 18.08
CA GLU A 116 3.46 6.29 18.16
C GLU A 116 2.46 7.44 18.09
N THR A 117 2.54 8.38 19.05
CA THR A 117 1.64 9.52 19.11
C THR A 117 1.95 10.53 18.01
N ASP A 118 0.97 10.82 17.18
CA ASP A 118 1.01 11.88 16.19
C ASP A 118 1.01 13.26 16.89
N PRO A 119 2.02 14.12 16.64
CA PRO A 119 2.12 15.42 17.29
C PRO A 119 0.96 16.37 16.99
N LYS A 120 0.27 16.20 15.85
CA LYS A 120 -0.82 17.05 15.42
C LYS A 120 -2.15 16.64 16.02
N THR A 121 -2.45 15.36 16.04
CA THR A 121 -3.72 14.83 16.56
C THR A 121 -3.68 14.58 18.05
N GLY A 122 -2.50 14.33 18.62
CA GLY A 122 -2.28 13.93 20.00
C GLY A 122 -2.68 12.48 20.30
N LYS A 123 -2.94 11.68 19.26
CA LYS A 123 -3.27 10.25 19.33
C LYS A 123 -2.39 9.48 18.37
N SER A 124 -2.21 8.20 18.63
CA SER A 124 -1.60 7.28 17.67
C SER A 124 -2.60 6.85 16.58
N VAL A 125 -2.12 6.17 15.54
CA VAL A 125 -3.01 5.52 14.55
C VAL A 125 -3.88 4.49 15.24
N ALA A 126 -3.30 3.66 16.12
CA ALA A 126 -4.02 2.65 16.89
C ALA A 126 -5.13 3.25 17.76
N GLU A 127 -4.83 4.32 18.52
CA GLU A 127 -5.84 5.03 19.34
C GLU A 127 -6.96 5.63 18.49
N THR A 128 -6.64 6.16 17.31
CA THR A 128 -7.64 6.74 16.40
C THR A 128 -8.57 5.65 15.86
N VAL A 129 -8.02 4.51 15.43
CA VAL A 129 -8.81 3.37 14.95
C VAL A 129 -9.73 2.84 16.06
N ASP A 130 -9.19 2.65 17.27
CA ASP A 130 -9.97 2.16 18.41
C ASP A 130 -11.11 3.12 18.78
N ASP A 131 -10.86 4.41 18.81
CA ASP A 131 -11.88 5.41 19.15
C ASP A 131 -12.97 5.55 18.08
N ASP A 132 -12.59 5.57 16.80
CA ASP A 132 -13.53 5.82 15.70
C ASP A 132 -14.37 4.58 15.35
N TYR A 133 -13.85 3.37 15.60
CA TYR A 133 -14.51 2.10 15.26
C TYR A 133 -14.87 1.24 16.47
N HIS A 134 -14.85 1.77 17.69
CA HIS A 134 -15.20 1.06 18.94
C HIS A 134 -16.58 0.38 18.95
N TYR A 135 -17.47 0.75 18.02
CA TYR A 135 -18.81 0.16 17.87
C TYR A 135 -18.82 -1.12 17.02
N LEU A 136 -17.69 -1.51 16.45
CA LEU A 136 -17.54 -2.72 15.65
C LEU A 136 -17.10 -3.88 16.56
N ASP A 137 -18.05 -4.67 17.04
CA ASP A 137 -17.77 -5.82 17.93
C ASP A 137 -16.69 -6.80 17.40
N PRO A 138 -16.56 -7.06 16.07
CA PRO A 138 -15.53 -7.96 15.55
C PRO A 138 -14.10 -7.43 15.65
N LEU A 139 -13.93 -6.11 15.84
CA LEU A 139 -12.65 -5.46 15.75
C LEU A 139 -11.84 -5.56 17.05
N THR A 140 -10.57 -5.91 16.93
CA THR A 140 -9.58 -5.80 18.00
C THR A 140 -8.38 -5.02 17.50
N VAL A 141 -8.14 -3.82 18.03
CA VAL A 141 -6.96 -3.03 17.67
C VAL A 141 -5.76 -3.54 18.45
N VAL A 142 -4.67 -3.78 17.74
CA VAL A 142 -3.37 -4.23 18.28
C VAL A 142 -2.34 -3.13 18.09
N PRO A 143 -2.04 -2.34 19.13
CA PRO A 143 -1.01 -1.31 19.06
C PRO A 143 0.35 -1.94 18.75
N THR A 144 1.05 -1.40 17.76
CA THR A 144 2.30 -1.95 17.22
C THR A 144 3.40 -0.89 17.26
N THR A 145 4.53 -1.24 17.87
CA THR A 145 5.68 -0.33 17.96
C THR A 145 6.42 -0.26 16.62
N PRO A 146 6.59 0.93 16.02
CA PRO A 146 7.33 1.08 14.77
C PRO A 146 8.78 0.58 14.88
N LEU A 147 9.30 0.06 13.77
CA LEU A 147 10.62 -0.56 13.62
C LEU A 147 10.84 -1.86 14.43
N GLU A 148 9.82 -2.37 15.12
CA GLU A 148 9.85 -3.67 15.76
C GLU A 148 9.01 -4.67 14.94
N PRO A 149 9.58 -5.82 14.51
CA PRO A 149 8.83 -6.81 13.74
C PRO A 149 7.77 -7.49 14.61
N VAL A 150 6.60 -7.74 14.04
CA VAL A 150 5.49 -8.48 14.64
C VAL A 150 5.07 -9.61 13.72
N SER A 151 4.75 -10.78 14.29
CA SER A 151 4.28 -11.92 13.49
C SER A 151 2.76 -11.81 13.27
N ILE A 152 2.34 -11.72 11.99
CA ILE A 152 0.94 -11.62 11.57
C ILE A 152 0.72 -12.61 10.45
N CYS A 153 -0.29 -13.48 10.55
CA CYS A 153 -0.60 -14.50 9.53
C CYS A 153 0.64 -15.32 9.10
N GLY A 154 1.53 -15.64 10.06
CA GLY A 154 2.76 -16.38 9.79
C GLY A 154 3.84 -15.62 9.00
N LEU A 155 3.67 -14.32 8.77
CA LEU A 155 4.65 -13.41 8.18
C LEU A 155 5.25 -12.49 9.26
N GLU A 156 6.47 -12.01 9.05
CA GLU A 156 7.05 -10.95 9.86
C GLU A 156 6.74 -9.59 9.22
N VAL A 157 6.05 -8.72 9.96
CA VAL A 157 5.61 -7.41 9.48
C VAL A 157 6.25 -6.33 10.34
N THR A 158 6.88 -5.35 9.70
CA THR A 158 7.49 -4.19 10.38
C THR A 158 6.90 -2.91 9.82
N LEU A 159 6.28 -2.09 10.68
CA LEU A 159 5.86 -0.73 10.32
C LEU A 159 7.07 0.19 10.38
N VAL A 160 7.32 0.95 9.33
CA VAL A 160 8.44 1.88 9.26
C VAL A 160 7.95 3.32 9.11
N PRO A 161 8.36 4.27 9.98
CA PRO A 161 7.97 5.67 9.87
C PRO A 161 8.40 6.26 8.52
N VAL A 162 7.50 7.00 7.86
CA VAL A 162 7.78 7.68 6.60
C VAL A 162 7.34 9.15 6.67
N ASP A 163 7.68 9.94 5.65
CA ASP A 163 7.45 11.39 5.65
C ASP A 163 6.16 11.77 4.91
N HIS A 164 5.05 11.91 5.66
CA HIS A 164 3.74 12.29 5.13
C HIS A 164 3.07 13.40 5.95
N PRO A 165 3.70 14.59 6.08
CA PRO A 165 3.16 15.64 6.94
C PRO A 165 1.76 16.11 6.48
N PRO A 166 0.87 16.50 7.42
CA PRO A 166 1.18 16.71 8.84
C PRO A 166 0.87 15.51 9.74
N LEU A 167 0.53 14.36 9.21
CA LEU A 167 0.18 13.15 9.95
C LEU A 167 1.36 12.18 9.98
N VAL A 168 1.42 11.33 11.01
CA VAL A 168 2.28 10.15 11.00
C VAL A 168 1.74 9.15 9.97
N CYS A 169 2.65 8.56 9.23
CA CYS A 169 2.36 7.52 8.24
C CYS A 169 3.46 6.47 8.27
N TYR A 170 3.12 5.25 7.90
CA TYR A 170 4.03 4.13 7.95
C TYR A 170 4.07 3.38 6.61
N GLY A 171 5.28 3.13 6.14
CA GLY A 171 5.54 2.07 5.19
C GLY A 171 5.59 0.72 5.88
N LEU A 172 5.81 -0.35 5.12
CA LEU A 172 5.80 -1.72 5.62
C LEU A 172 6.91 -2.55 4.99
N ARG A 173 7.57 -3.38 5.82
CA ARG A 173 8.31 -4.55 5.37
C ARG A 173 7.51 -5.78 5.76
N VAL A 174 7.18 -6.64 4.79
CA VAL A 174 6.54 -7.94 5.01
C VAL A 174 7.48 -9.02 4.52
N GLU A 175 7.88 -9.91 5.41
CA GLU A 175 8.86 -10.96 5.11
C GLU A 175 8.30 -12.34 5.46
N ASP A 176 8.50 -13.30 4.58
CA ASP A 176 8.26 -14.69 4.89
C ASP A 176 9.48 -15.28 5.63
N PRO A 177 9.37 -15.59 6.93
CA PRO A 177 10.52 -16.05 7.72
C PRO A 177 11.05 -17.43 7.29
N VAL A 178 10.35 -18.13 6.41
CA VAL A 178 10.75 -19.46 5.93
C VAL A 178 11.50 -19.39 4.61
N THR A 179 11.04 -18.58 3.66
CA THR A 179 11.66 -18.44 2.34
C THR A 179 12.64 -17.26 2.30
N GLY A 180 12.47 -16.26 3.14
CA GLY A 180 13.16 -14.98 3.09
C GLY A 180 12.60 -14.05 2.01
N ALA A 181 11.50 -14.43 1.34
CA ALA A 181 10.83 -13.57 0.37
C ALA A 181 10.28 -12.30 1.04
N ALA A 182 10.45 -11.16 0.38
CA ALA A 182 10.22 -9.88 0.99
C ALA A 182 9.46 -8.90 0.08
N LEU A 183 8.39 -8.34 0.63
CA LEU A 183 7.65 -7.22 0.09
C LEU A 183 7.96 -5.97 0.90
N SER A 184 8.30 -4.86 0.23
CA SER A 184 8.35 -3.54 0.84
C SER A 184 7.28 -2.64 0.23
N ILE A 185 6.61 -1.86 1.08
CA ILE A 185 5.60 -0.87 0.70
C ILE A 185 6.05 0.45 1.30
N THR A 186 6.24 1.49 0.49
CA THR A 186 6.67 2.78 1.04
C THR A 186 5.59 3.45 1.88
N GLY A 187 4.31 3.09 1.69
CA GLY A 187 3.19 3.90 2.14
C GLY A 187 3.17 5.25 1.41
N ASP A 188 2.26 6.11 1.81
CA ASP A 188 2.20 7.50 1.34
C ASP A 188 3.36 8.28 1.92
N THR A 189 4.26 8.77 1.08
CA THR A 189 5.48 9.40 1.57
C THR A 189 6.12 10.34 0.57
N SER A 190 6.72 11.43 1.09
CA SER A 190 7.71 12.18 0.31
C SER A 190 8.97 11.33 0.06
N TYR A 191 9.89 11.84 -0.74
CA TYR A 191 11.17 11.16 -0.99
C TYR A 191 12.07 11.13 0.27
N ASP A 192 11.83 12.00 1.23
CA ASP A 192 12.67 12.21 2.42
C ASP A 192 12.39 11.18 3.53
N ILE A 193 12.30 9.88 3.16
CA ILE A 193 12.13 8.77 4.11
C ILE A 193 13.33 8.69 5.07
N PRO A 194 13.12 8.54 6.40
CA PRO A 194 14.20 8.38 7.37
C PRO A 194 15.16 7.23 7.04
N GLU A 195 16.46 7.39 7.31
CA GLU A 195 17.49 6.38 7.00
C GLU A 195 17.19 5.02 7.65
N ALA A 196 16.78 5.00 8.93
CA ALA A 196 16.42 3.76 9.62
C ALA A 196 15.25 3.01 8.93
N SER A 197 14.30 3.74 8.35
CA SER A 197 13.21 3.16 7.58
C SER A 197 13.68 2.63 6.23
N ARG A 198 14.58 3.33 5.55
CA ARG A 198 15.20 2.86 4.29
C ARG A 198 16.00 1.57 4.51
N GLU A 199 16.73 1.47 5.63
CA GLU A 199 17.47 0.25 5.99
C GLU A 199 16.54 -0.96 6.15
N VAL A 200 15.35 -0.78 6.74
CA VAL A 200 14.37 -1.86 6.90
C VAL A 200 13.70 -2.20 5.57
N LEU A 201 13.42 -1.22 4.72
CA LEU A 201 12.77 -1.42 3.41
C LEU A 201 13.70 -1.97 2.32
N ALA A 202 15.02 -2.03 2.54
CA ALA A 202 16.02 -2.39 1.54
C ALA A 202 15.94 -3.86 1.08
N ASP A 203 16.46 -4.10 -0.13
CA ASP A 203 16.57 -5.42 -0.78
C ASP A 203 15.25 -6.21 -0.85
N PRO A 204 14.10 -5.63 -1.29
CA PRO A 204 12.86 -6.37 -1.46
C PRO A 204 12.81 -7.12 -2.80
N ASP A 205 12.16 -8.31 -2.83
CA ASP A 205 11.81 -8.99 -4.09
C ASP A 205 10.74 -8.20 -4.88
N LEU A 206 9.86 -7.48 -4.13
CA LEU A 206 8.87 -6.56 -4.69
C LEU A 206 8.79 -5.29 -3.86
N LEU A 207 8.92 -4.14 -4.51
CA LEU A 207 8.66 -2.83 -3.93
C LEU A 207 7.37 -2.25 -4.50
N LEU A 208 6.46 -1.85 -3.62
CA LEU A 208 5.31 -1.00 -3.95
C LEU A 208 5.65 0.42 -3.48
N ALA A 209 5.90 1.32 -4.43
CA ALA A 209 6.34 2.68 -4.14
C ALA A 209 5.25 3.71 -4.48
N ASP A 210 5.01 4.65 -3.57
CA ASP A 210 4.18 5.84 -3.84
C ASP A 210 4.76 6.60 -5.03
N GLY A 211 3.97 6.82 -6.07
CA GLY A 211 4.40 7.50 -7.29
C GLY A 211 3.29 8.34 -7.90
N ILE A 212 2.72 9.25 -7.10
CA ILE A 212 1.42 9.88 -7.35
C ILE A 212 1.28 10.55 -8.72
N VAL A 213 2.34 11.21 -9.22
CA VAL A 213 2.31 12.02 -10.45
C VAL A 213 3.73 12.16 -11.04
N PRO A 214 3.89 12.28 -12.38
CA PRO A 214 5.18 12.67 -12.96
C PRO A 214 5.63 14.04 -12.50
N ALA A 215 6.93 14.25 -12.32
CA ALA A 215 7.50 15.49 -11.79
C ALA A 215 7.15 16.74 -12.62
N ASP A 216 7.11 16.60 -13.93
CA ASP A 216 6.76 17.68 -14.87
C ASP A 216 5.26 18.01 -14.91
N LEU A 217 4.42 17.19 -14.27
CA LEU A 217 2.97 17.37 -14.19
C LEU A 217 2.47 17.79 -12.81
N CYS A 218 3.36 17.97 -11.83
CA CYS A 218 3.02 18.38 -10.47
C CYS A 218 2.13 19.64 -10.41
N GLU A 219 2.36 20.62 -11.29
CA GLU A 219 1.61 21.88 -11.29
C GLU A 219 0.13 21.72 -11.69
N TYR A 220 -0.24 20.62 -12.34
CA TYR A 220 -1.63 20.35 -12.76
C TYR A 220 -2.46 19.72 -11.66
N HIS A 221 -1.83 19.12 -10.66
CA HIS A 221 -2.51 18.52 -9.52
C HIS A 221 -2.92 19.59 -8.51
N PRO A 222 -4.12 19.55 -7.89
CA PRO A 222 -4.63 20.60 -7.01
C PRO A 222 -3.91 20.69 -5.66
N ILE A 223 -3.12 19.71 -5.26
CA ILE A 223 -2.35 19.77 -4.01
C ILE A 223 -1.23 20.80 -4.16
N GLY A 224 -1.27 21.80 -3.30
CA GLY A 224 -0.18 22.75 -3.16
C GLY A 224 0.97 22.20 -2.30
N GLY A 225 2.07 22.94 -2.25
CA GLY A 225 3.21 22.60 -1.40
C GLY A 225 4.52 22.59 -2.19
N ARG A 226 5.56 22.05 -1.56
CA ARG A 226 6.87 21.90 -2.20
C ARG A 226 6.88 20.64 -3.06
N HIS A 227 7.37 20.76 -4.28
CA HIS A 227 7.49 19.65 -5.24
C HIS A 227 8.96 19.23 -5.43
N GLU A 228 9.76 19.40 -4.40
CA GLU A 228 11.18 19.05 -4.37
C GLU A 228 11.51 18.42 -3.02
N ASP A 229 12.45 17.50 -3.01
CA ASP A 229 13.00 16.93 -1.78
C ASP A 229 13.94 17.93 -1.05
N VAL A 230 14.61 17.49 0.00
CA VAL A 230 15.54 18.33 0.78
C VAL A 230 16.75 18.79 -0.01
N GLU A 231 17.11 18.10 -1.09
CA GLU A 231 18.22 18.44 -1.99
C GLU A 231 17.80 19.40 -3.12
N GLY A 232 16.50 19.72 -3.23
CA GLY A 232 15.94 20.57 -4.29
C GLY A 232 15.75 19.83 -5.62
N ILE A 233 15.61 18.49 -5.58
CA ILE A 233 15.37 17.66 -6.75
C ILE A 233 13.86 17.33 -6.80
N PRO A 234 13.22 17.30 -8.00
CA PRO A 234 11.77 17.10 -8.12
C PRO A 234 11.36 15.62 -7.93
N ARG A 235 11.77 15.04 -6.79
CA ARG A 235 11.45 13.68 -6.36
C ARG A 235 10.27 13.61 -5.36
N THR A 236 9.83 14.77 -4.86
CA THR A 236 8.70 14.90 -3.93
C THR A 236 7.57 15.68 -4.58
N PHE A 237 6.33 15.37 -4.21
CA PHE A 237 5.12 16.06 -4.60
C PHE A 237 4.33 16.53 -3.37
N GLY A 238 4.05 17.84 -3.29
CA GLY A 238 3.21 18.42 -2.24
C GLY A 238 3.74 18.22 -0.81
N THR A 239 5.01 17.93 -0.62
CA THR A 239 5.64 17.57 0.66
C THR A 239 5.11 16.26 1.28
N LYS A 240 4.38 15.43 0.54
CA LYS A 240 3.65 14.27 1.09
C LYS A 240 3.85 12.99 0.32
N HIS A 241 4.10 13.09 -0.96
CA HIS A 241 4.17 11.95 -1.87
C HIS A 241 5.45 12.00 -2.68
N MET A 242 5.83 10.88 -3.29
CA MET A 242 6.87 10.88 -4.31
C MET A 242 6.29 11.20 -5.67
N THR A 243 7.11 11.84 -6.50
CA THR A 243 6.88 11.84 -7.96
C THR A 243 7.23 10.46 -8.53
N ARG A 244 6.82 10.19 -9.78
CA ARG A 244 7.29 9.00 -10.51
C ARG A 244 8.81 8.87 -10.46
N GLU A 245 9.52 9.96 -10.69
CA GLU A 245 10.98 10.03 -10.69
C GLU A 245 11.56 9.77 -9.31
N GLY A 246 10.90 10.26 -8.26
CA GLY A 246 11.24 9.97 -6.87
C GLY A 246 11.06 8.50 -6.52
N ALA A 247 9.93 7.91 -6.89
CA ALA A 247 9.63 6.50 -6.64
C ALA A 247 10.64 5.57 -7.33
N LEU A 248 11.03 5.88 -8.58
CA LEU A 248 12.05 5.10 -9.30
C LEU A 248 13.44 5.28 -8.69
N ALA A 249 13.80 6.49 -8.26
CA ALA A 249 15.06 6.72 -7.55
C ALA A 249 15.10 5.99 -6.20
N MET A 250 13.99 5.97 -5.47
CA MET A 250 13.85 5.20 -4.23
C MET A 250 14.01 3.69 -4.47
N ALA A 251 13.43 3.18 -5.55
CA ALA A 251 13.58 1.77 -5.93
C ALA A 251 15.05 1.39 -6.19
N ASP A 252 15.78 2.26 -6.87
CA ASP A 252 17.23 2.06 -7.11
C ASP A 252 18.02 2.13 -5.78
N GLU A 253 17.71 3.07 -4.89
CA GLU A 253 18.38 3.20 -3.58
C GLU A 253 18.10 2.01 -2.65
N LEU A 254 16.87 1.48 -2.68
CA LEU A 254 16.48 0.32 -1.90
C LEU A 254 16.93 -1.01 -2.53
N ASN A 255 17.57 -0.98 -3.71
CA ASN A 255 18.02 -2.16 -4.46
C ASN A 255 16.88 -3.18 -4.68
N ALA A 256 15.70 -2.72 -5.10
CA ALA A 256 14.53 -3.56 -5.30
C ALA A 256 14.66 -4.43 -6.56
N ASP A 257 14.38 -5.74 -6.43
CA ASP A 257 14.41 -6.67 -7.58
C ASP A 257 13.32 -6.36 -8.60
N ARG A 258 12.12 -5.99 -8.10
CA ARG A 258 10.97 -5.59 -8.90
C ARG A 258 10.26 -4.40 -8.25
N THR A 259 9.80 -3.47 -9.06
CA THR A 259 9.09 -2.27 -8.58
C THR A 259 7.76 -2.10 -9.29
N ARG A 260 6.74 -1.73 -8.53
CA ARG A 260 5.46 -1.20 -9.01
C ARG A 260 5.16 0.12 -8.32
N LEU A 261 4.75 1.10 -9.09
CA LEU A 261 4.30 2.38 -8.56
C LEU A 261 2.81 2.30 -8.25
N VAL A 262 2.43 2.73 -7.07
CA VAL A 262 1.07 2.73 -6.53
C VAL A 262 0.66 4.12 -6.08
N HIS A 263 -0.56 4.27 -5.57
CA HIS A 263 -1.12 5.55 -5.14
C HIS A 263 -1.16 6.59 -6.28
N LEU A 264 -1.53 6.13 -7.48
CA LEU A 264 -1.41 6.85 -8.74
C LEU A 264 -2.60 7.76 -9.00
N ALA A 265 -2.35 9.05 -9.24
CA ALA A 265 -3.36 10.01 -9.67
C ALA A 265 -3.63 9.91 -11.19
N HIS A 266 -4.78 10.42 -11.64
CA HIS A 266 -5.20 10.38 -13.04
C HIS A 266 -4.44 11.34 -13.98
N TYR A 267 -3.37 11.96 -13.49
CA TYR A 267 -2.57 12.94 -14.26
C TYR A 267 -1.48 12.33 -15.12
N TYR A 268 -1.30 11.02 -15.07
CA TYR A 268 -0.38 10.33 -15.99
C TYR A 268 -0.87 10.43 -17.43
N PRO A 269 0.03 10.63 -18.41
CA PRO A 269 -0.33 10.59 -19.83
C PRO A 269 -0.99 9.25 -20.22
N VAL A 270 -1.98 9.30 -21.10
CA VAL A 270 -2.76 8.11 -21.51
C VAL A 270 -1.88 6.96 -22.00
N GLU A 271 -0.80 7.29 -22.69
CA GLU A 271 0.12 6.32 -23.27
C GLU A 271 0.91 5.54 -22.22
N GLU A 272 1.06 6.10 -21.01
CA GLU A 272 1.83 5.52 -19.91
C GLU A 272 0.94 5.07 -18.76
N ALA A 273 -0.25 5.67 -18.65
CA ALA A 273 -1.10 5.60 -17.45
C ALA A 273 -1.40 4.18 -16.95
N PHE A 274 -1.40 3.18 -17.81
CA PHE A 274 -1.72 1.79 -17.48
C PHE A 274 -0.62 0.81 -17.93
N GLU A 275 0.60 1.31 -18.08
CA GLU A 275 1.76 0.53 -18.48
C GLU A 275 2.77 0.44 -17.33
N GLU A 276 3.58 -0.62 -17.31
CA GLU A 276 4.66 -0.76 -16.33
C GLU A 276 5.63 0.45 -16.37
N PRO A 277 6.11 0.90 -15.21
CA PRO A 277 6.03 0.30 -13.87
C PRO A 277 4.78 0.71 -13.08
N LEU A 278 3.81 1.43 -13.69
CA LEU A 278 2.58 1.88 -13.01
C LEU A 278 1.66 0.68 -12.79
N ALA A 279 1.35 0.38 -11.53
CA ALA A 279 0.50 -0.73 -11.18
C ALA A 279 -0.95 -0.54 -11.64
N VAL A 280 -1.65 -1.63 -11.89
CA VAL A 280 -3.09 -1.65 -12.13
C VAL A 280 -3.77 -2.56 -11.12
N ASP A 281 -5.04 -2.29 -10.84
CA ASP A 281 -5.84 -3.07 -9.91
C ASP A 281 -5.95 -4.53 -10.39
N GLY A 282 -5.87 -5.47 -9.45
CA GLY A 282 -5.92 -6.91 -9.72
C GLY A 282 -4.59 -7.56 -10.14
N GLU A 283 -3.47 -6.81 -10.18
CA GLU A 283 -2.16 -7.44 -10.39
C GLU A 283 -1.81 -8.39 -9.24
N GLU A 284 -1.28 -9.58 -9.60
CA GLU A 284 -0.87 -10.61 -8.65
C GLU A 284 0.62 -10.92 -8.75
N TYR A 285 1.25 -11.14 -7.61
CA TYR A 285 2.65 -11.55 -7.47
C TYR A 285 2.75 -12.74 -6.53
N VAL A 286 3.65 -13.67 -6.85
CA VAL A 286 4.00 -14.79 -5.98
C VAL A 286 5.47 -14.64 -5.62
N LEU A 287 5.76 -14.51 -4.33
CA LEU A 287 7.07 -14.29 -3.75
C LEU A 287 7.54 -15.50 -2.94
#